data_1a92f012fb1a3737d9810adbee1c35bb
#
_entry.id   1a92f012fb1a3737d9810adbee1c35bb
#
_cell.length_a   1.000
_cell.length_b   1.000
_cell.length_c   1.000
_cell.angle_alpha   90.00
_cell.angle_beta   90.00
_cell.angle_gamma   90.00
#
_symmetry.space_group_name_H-M   'P 1'
#
loop_
_entity.id
_entity.type
_entity.pdbx_description
1 polymer ?
#
loop_
_entity_poly.entity_id
_entity_poly.type
_entity_poly.pdbx_seq_one_letter_code
_entity_poly.pdbx_strand_id
1 'polypeptide(L)'
;VEPPTLSSFNNDNSINLIWNEVGLAISYNLYRDGALIKKLNINSYKDECLPGETHCYQIVTIDKYSVESELSDQHCSKLFLKSPGGLKAVGGIRSNQLSWNNVSGIFEYKIYKQLENDSTTFIDKVKSSAYLDRDLGYDEEHCYTISAIDAEGDASGFSQIICGKTNTPPDLQIKNYKLIENSSNNSLDARESGKLRFALLNNGNSPSKNIRLSIRPSIDNDVNDELMMDTIKIIDNLNIDEAKYLADNGS
;
A
#
# COMPACT_ATOMS: atom_id res chain seq x y z
N VAL A 1 32.46 -40.14 23.49
CA VAL A 1 31.45 -39.10 23.78
C VAL A 1 30.34 -39.24 22.77
N GLU A 2 29.06 -39.19 23.23
CA GLU A 2 27.89 -39.25 22.34
C GLU A 2 27.57 -37.89 21.73
N PRO A 3 26.99 -37.88 20.52
CA PRO A 3 26.48 -36.61 19.95
C PRO A 3 25.21 -36.20 20.69
N PRO A 4 24.93 -34.88 20.80
CA PRO A 4 23.69 -34.41 21.41
C PRO A 4 22.51 -34.53 20.46
N THR A 5 21.29 -34.45 20.98
CA THR A 5 20.08 -34.31 20.21
C THR A 5 19.77 -32.83 20.00
N LEU A 6 19.67 -32.41 18.73
CA LEU A 6 19.42 -31.04 18.32
C LEU A 6 17.94 -30.80 18.06
N SER A 7 17.44 -29.66 18.46
CA SER A 7 16.11 -29.12 18.14
C SER A 7 16.15 -27.64 17.84
N SER A 8 15.11 -27.12 17.22
CA SER A 8 15.02 -25.68 16.91
C SER A 8 13.63 -25.12 17.15
N PHE A 9 13.58 -23.81 17.34
CA PHE A 9 12.37 -23.00 17.25
C PHE A 9 12.69 -21.67 16.55
N ASN A 10 11.72 -21.13 15.83
CA ASN A 10 11.90 -19.94 15.02
C ASN A 10 11.40 -18.70 15.76
N ASN A 11 12.20 -17.64 15.70
CA ASN A 11 11.78 -16.26 15.96
C ASN A 11 11.78 -15.49 14.64
N ASP A 12 11.37 -14.23 14.70
CA ASP A 12 11.14 -13.36 13.53
C ASP A 12 12.24 -13.35 12.46
N ASN A 13 13.52 -13.39 12.85
CA ASN A 13 14.68 -13.30 11.97
C ASN A 13 15.79 -14.28 12.38
N SER A 14 15.44 -15.37 13.05
CA SER A 14 16.45 -16.34 13.51
C SER A 14 15.88 -17.72 13.73
N ILE A 15 16.69 -18.71 13.44
CA ILE A 15 16.51 -20.08 13.89
C ILE A 15 17.27 -20.23 15.20
N ASN A 16 16.57 -20.53 16.28
CA ASN A 16 17.16 -20.74 17.58
C ASN A 16 17.34 -22.24 17.79
N LEU A 17 18.59 -22.66 17.95
CA LEU A 17 18.99 -24.03 18.14
C LEU A 17 19.22 -24.29 19.65
N ILE A 18 18.74 -25.43 20.11
CA ILE A 18 19.00 -25.94 21.46
C ILE A 18 19.31 -27.43 21.38
N TRP A 19 20.14 -27.90 22.30
CA TRP A 19 20.47 -29.34 22.42
C TRP A 19 20.65 -29.70 23.86
N ASN A 20 20.54 -31.03 24.15
CA ASN A 20 20.75 -31.54 25.48
C ASN A 20 22.23 -31.50 25.90
N GLU A 21 22.46 -31.29 27.18
CA GLU A 21 23.80 -31.45 27.73
C GLU A 21 24.25 -32.95 27.64
N VAL A 22 25.49 -33.11 27.22
CA VAL A 22 26.14 -34.44 27.17
C VAL A 22 27.15 -34.55 28.29
N GLY A 23 27.11 -35.61 29.07
CA GLY A 23 28.06 -35.82 30.15
C GLY A 23 29.50 -35.84 29.63
N LEU A 24 30.42 -35.16 30.35
CA LEU A 24 31.84 -34.95 29.97
C LEU A 24 32.09 -33.98 28.84
N ALA A 25 31.08 -33.38 28.24
CA ALA A 25 31.23 -32.32 27.26
C ALA A 25 31.83 -31.07 27.89
N ILE A 26 32.82 -30.48 27.23
CA ILE A 26 33.35 -29.14 27.57
C ILE A 26 33.02 -28.09 26.51
N SER A 27 32.75 -28.54 25.27
CA SER A 27 32.36 -27.66 24.16
C SER A 27 31.67 -28.45 23.05
N TYR A 28 31.12 -27.70 22.10
CA TYR A 28 30.41 -28.20 20.94
C TYR A 28 30.89 -27.52 19.68
N ASN A 29 31.01 -28.27 18.57
CA ASN A 29 31.18 -27.74 17.24
C ASN A 29 29.86 -27.79 16.50
N LEU A 30 29.30 -26.63 16.11
CA LEU A 30 28.06 -26.51 15.38
C LEU A 30 28.33 -26.32 13.88
N TYR A 31 27.69 -27.16 13.10
CA TYR A 31 27.75 -27.13 11.64
C TYR A 31 26.42 -26.69 11.06
N ARG A 32 26.47 -25.87 10.00
CA ARG A 32 25.33 -25.49 9.17
C ARG A 32 25.65 -25.84 7.73
N ASP A 33 24.77 -26.59 7.09
CA ASP A 33 24.90 -27.04 5.68
C ASP A 33 26.26 -27.69 5.38
N GLY A 34 26.76 -28.49 6.36
CA GLY A 34 28.03 -29.19 6.32
C GLY A 34 29.28 -28.36 6.68
N ALA A 35 29.13 -27.04 6.89
CA ALA A 35 30.22 -26.15 7.27
C ALA A 35 30.23 -25.86 8.77
N LEU A 36 31.41 -25.89 9.43
CA LEU A 36 31.56 -25.47 10.81
C LEU A 36 31.31 -23.97 10.92
N ILE A 37 30.26 -23.57 11.66
CA ILE A 37 29.89 -22.16 11.84
C ILE A 37 30.31 -21.61 13.20
N LYS A 38 30.34 -22.46 14.25
CA LYS A 38 30.63 -22.00 15.61
C LYS A 38 31.19 -23.09 16.50
N LYS A 39 32.09 -22.67 17.44
CA LYS A 39 32.48 -23.44 18.61
C LYS A 39 31.82 -22.81 19.84
N LEU A 40 31.19 -23.62 20.69
CA LEU A 40 30.34 -23.18 21.77
C LEU A 40 30.64 -23.96 23.05
N ASN A 41 30.54 -23.31 24.20
CA ASN A 41 30.57 -23.94 25.54
C ASN A 41 29.21 -23.93 26.25
N ILE A 42 28.18 -23.59 25.51
CA ILE A 42 26.76 -23.56 25.93
C ILE A 42 25.98 -24.48 24.98
N ASN A 43 24.81 -24.87 25.37
CA ASN A 43 23.92 -25.79 24.64
C ASN A 43 22.83 -25.11 23.83
N SER A 44 23.10 -23.89 23.34
CA SER A 44 22.20 -23.13 22.49
C SER A 44 22.96 -22.23 21.53
N TYR A 45 22.31 -21.90 20.40
CA TYR A 45 22.82 -20.95 19.43
C TYR A 45 21.66 -20.24 18.71
N LYS A 46 21.83 -18.95 18.48
CA LYS A 46 20.92 -18.15 17.65
C LYS A 46 21.56 -17.94 16.29
N ASP A 47 21.00 -18.55 15.25
CA ASP A 47 21.42 -18.34 13.86
C ASP A 47 20.54 -17.27 13.20
N GLU A 48 21.15 -16.17 12.81
CA GLU A 48 20.50 -15.10 12.07
C GLU A 48 20.54 -15.41 10.59
N CYS A 49 19.39 -15.71 9.99
CA CYS A 49 19.22 -16.05 8.59
C CYS A 49 18.05 -15.26 7.99
N LEU A 50 17.96 -15.25 6.67
CA LEU A 50 16.88 -14.57 5.98
C LEU A 50 15.60 -15.43 6.01
N PRO A 51 14.44 -14.82 6.16
CA PRO A 51 13.17 -15.52 5.96
C PRO A 51 13.11 -16.18 4.57
N GLY A 52 12.55 -17.39 4.52
CA GLY A 52 12.50 -18.23 3.33
C GLY A 52 13.65 -19.22 3.25
N GLU A 53 14.81 -18.97 3.87
CA GLU A 53 15.95 -19.88 3.85
C GLU A 53 15.70 -21.12 4.72
N THR A 54 16.11 -22.28 4.20
CA THR A 54 16.18 -23.56 4.92
C THR A 54 17.61 -23.91 5.21
N HIS A 55 17.95 -24.15 6.46
CA HIS A 55 19.29 -24.59 6.88
C HIS A 55 19.24 -25.89 7.64
N CYS A 56 20.24 -26.74 7.41
CA CYS A 56 20.40 -28.03 8.07
C CYS A 56 21.60 -27.98 9.03
N TYR A 57 21.37 -28.39 10.26
CA TYR A 57 22.34 -28.31 11.34
C TYR A 57 22.73 -29.67 11.85
N GLN A 58 24.00 -29.81 12.22
CA GLN A 58 24.56 -30.95 12.94
C GLN A 58 25.51 -30.44 14.01
N ILE A 59 25.76 -31.25 15.04
CA ILE A 59 26.59 -30.82 16.16
C ILE A 59 27.48 -32.02 16.61
N VAL A 60 28.69 -31.68 17.07
CA VAL A 60 29.66 -32.58 17.63
C VAL A 60 29.97 -32.13 19.05
N THR A 61 30.01 -33.08 19.96
CA THR A 61 30.49 -32.88 21.34
C THR A 61 32.00 -33.01 21.40
N ILE A 62 32.68 -32.18 22.18
CA ILE A 62 34.11 -32.28 22.48
C ILE A 62 34.28 -32.46 23.97
N ASP A 63 35.00 -33.50 24.38
CA ASP A 63 35.31 -33.76 25.77
C ASP A 63 36.59 -33.07 26.28
N LYS A 64 36.89 -33.24 27.56
CA LYS A 64 38.09 -32.68 28.18
C LYS A 64 39.42 -33.20 27.64
N TYR A 65 39.42 -34.28 26.91
CA TYR A 65 40.60 -34.84 26.24
C TYR A 65 40.68 -34.46 24.76
N SER A 66 39.81 -33.53 24.30
CA SER A 66 39.67 -33.09 22.91
C SER A 66 39.23 -34.22 21.96
N VAL A 67 38.53 -35.24 22.50
CA VAL A 67 37.93 -36.29 21.67
C VAL A 67 36.57 -35.80 21.19
N GLU A 68 36.33 -35.88 19.86
CA GLU A 68 35.08 -35.52 19.21
C GLU A 68 34.14 -36.73 19.16
N SER A 69 32.83 -36.42 19.30
CA SER A 69 31.79 -37.42 19.00
C SER A 69 31.60 -37.58 17.50
N GLU A 70 30.81 -38.56 17.08
CA GLU A 70 30.20 -38.52 15.74
C GLU A 70 29.29 -37.31 15.61
N LEU A 71 28.97 -36.96 14.37
CA LEU A 71 27.95 -35.93 14.09
C LEU A 71 26.58 -36.38 14.62
N SER A 72 25.81 -35.43 15.16
CA SER A 72 24.41 -35.68 15.48
C SER A 72 23.60 -36.00 14.23
N ASP A 73 22.39 -36.51 14.43
CA ASP A 73 21.40 -36.52 13.35
C ASP A 73 21.22 -35.11 12.79
N GLN A 74 20.99 -35.05 11.48
CA GLN A 74 20.75 -33.78 10.80
C GLN A 74 19.38 -33.22 11.17
N HIS A 75 19.35 -31.98 11.59
CA HIS A 75 18.14 -31.23 11.92
C HIS A 75 18.00 -30.04 10.98
N CYS A 76 16.96 -30.04 10.09
CA CYS A 76 16.73 -28.96 9.17
C CYS A 76 15.57 -28.07 9.67
N SER A 77 15.72 -26.75 9.53
CA SER A 77 14.72 -25.77 9.91
C SER A 77 14.62 -24.68 8.84
N LYS A 78 13.38 -24.28 8.53
CA LYS A 78 13.10 -23.17 7.61
C LYS A 78 12.59 -21.99 8.40
N LEU A 79 13.14 -20.80 8.12
CA LEU A 79 12.62 -19.54 8.66
C LEU A 79 11.52 -19.03 7.73
N PHE A 80 10.26 -19.12 8.18
CA PHE A 80 9.11 -18.72 7.39
C PHE A 80 9.05 -17.21 7.19
N LEU A 81 8.49 -16.80 6.04
CA LEU A 81 8.20 -15.39 5.77
C LEU A 81 7.17 -14.84 6.76
N LYS A 82 7.41 -13.61 7.24
CA LYS A 82 6.40 -12.85 7.98
C LYS A 82 5.25 -12.45 7.06
N SER A 83 4.05 -12.46 7.62
CA SER A 83 2.90 -11.83 6.97
C SER A 83 3.16 -10.34 6.75
N PRO A 84 2.84 -9.79 5.59
CA PRO A 84 2.97 -8.37 5.34
C PRO A 84 2.14 -7.54 6.33
N GLY A 85 2.79 -6.55 6.97
CA GLY A 85 2.13 -5.65 7.91
C GLY A 85 1.95 -4.25 7.36
N GLY A 86 1.13 -3.43 8.04
CA GLY A 86 0.95 -2.02 7.69
C GLY A 86 0.21 -1.81 6.36
N LEU A 87 -0.62 -2.78 5.92
CA LEU A 87 -1.44 -2.63 4.72
C LEU A 87 -2.39 -1.44 4.87
N LYS A 88 -2.42 -0.60 3.84
CA LYS A 88 -3.31 0.56 3.69
C LYS A 88 -3.94 0.53 2.32
N ALA A 89 -5.20 0.99 2.24
CA ALA A 89 -5.91 1.21 0.99
C ALA A 89 -6.42 2.65 0.95
N VAL A 90 -6.05 3.38 -0.10
CA VAL A 90 -6.46 4.77 -0.30
C VAL A 90 -7.27 4.85 -1.60
N GLY A 91 -8.53 5.27 -1.48
CA GLY A 91 -9.44 5.41 -2.61
C GLY A 91 -9.04 6.55 -3.54
N GLY A 92 -9.07 6.25 -4.84
CA GLY A 92 -8.99 7.19 -5.95
C GLY A 92 -10.24 7.11 -6.82
N ILE A 93 -10.27 7.89 -7.90
CA ILE A 93 -11.35 7.78 -8.89
C ILE A 93 -11.22 6.45 -9.61
N ARG A 94 -12.21 5.55 -9.42
CA ARG A 94 -12.25 4.19 -10.00
C ARG A 94 -10.99 3.36 -9.70
N SER A 95 -10.36 3.57 -8.54
CA SER A 95 -9.14 2.86 -8.17
C SER A 95 -8.91 2.86 -6.67
N ASN A 96 -8.15 1.86 -6.19
CA ASN A 96 -7.61 1.84 -4.83
C ASN A 96 -6.09 1.67 -4.88
N GLN A 97 -5.37 2.60 -4.24
CA GLN A 97 -3.92 2.51 -4.05
C GLN A 97 -3.63 1.74 -2.77
N LEU A 98 -3.00 0.58 -2.91
CA LEU A 98 -2.52 -0.22 -1.79
C LEU A 98 -1.05 0.08 -1.51
N SER A 99 -0.67 0.04 -0.23
CA SER A 99 0.73 0.11 0.22
C SER A 99 0.91 -0.64 1.52
N TRP A 100 2.10 -1.23 1.76
CA TRP A 100 2.42 -2.02 2.96
C TRP A 100 3.89 -1.96 3.30
N ASN A 101 4.26 -2.49 4.48
CA ASN A 101 5.65 -2.57 4.89
C ASN A 101 6.39 -3.66 4.12
N ASN A 102 7.64 -3.40 3.75
CA ASN A 102 8.48 -4.39 3.10
C ASN A 102 8.73 -5.59 4.02
N VAL A 103 8.75 -6.80 3.45
CA VAL A 103 9.13 -8.04 4.11
C VAL A 103 10.49 -8.48 3.53
N SER A 104 11.42 -8.85 4.40
CA SER A 104 12.73 -9.37 3.97
C SER A 104 12.61 -10.80 3.42
N GLY A 105 13.47 -11.19 2.49
CA GLY A 105 13.53 -12.56 1.93
C GLY A 105 12.42 -12.89 0.94
N ILE A 106 11.68 -11.90 0.46
CA ILE A 106 10.61 -12.12 -0.52
C ILE A 106 11.14 -12.23 -1.94
N PHE A 107 10.41 -12.98 -2.77
CA PHE A 107 10.49 -12.96 -4.21
C PHE A 107 9.42 -12.05 -4.83
N GLU A 108 8.17 -12.16 -4.34
CA GLU A 108 7.02 -11.35 -4.77
C GLU A 108 5.93 -11.30 -3.70
N TYR A 109 4.94 -10.43 -3.89
CA TYR A 109 3.69 -10.41 -3.12
C TYR A 109 2.53 -10.86 -4.00
N LYS A 110 1.61 -11.63 -3.43
CA LYS A 110 0.31 -11.94 -4.03
C LYS A 110 -0.77 -11.08 -3.40
N ILE A 111 -1.58 -10.45 -4.25
CA ILE A 111 -2.68 -9.56 -3.86
C ILE A 111 -3.99 -10.32 -4.01
N TYR A 112 -4.84 -10.21 -3.00
CA TYR A 112 -6.15 -10.85 -2.97
C TYR A 112 -7.23 -9.82 -2.65
N LYS A 113 -8.39 -9.98 -3.26
CA LYS A 113 -9.61 -9.23 -2.96
C LYS A 113 -10.55 -10.12 -2.17
N GLN A 114 -11.14 -9.59 -1.09
CA GLN A 114 -12.19 -10.28 -0.35
C GLN A 114 -13.52 -10.19 -1.12
N LEU A 115 -14.26 -11.28 -1.16
CA LEU A 115 -15.58 -11.38 -1.73
C LEU A 115 -16.65 -11.29 -0.63
N GLU A 116 -17.92 -11.08 -1.02
CA GLU A 116 -19.05 -10.93 -0.09
C GLU A 116 -19.26 -12.12 0.86
N ASN A 117 -18.79 -13.32 0.49
CA ASN A 117 -18.88 -14.53 1.30
C ASN A 117 -17.64 -14.78 2.19
N ASP A 118 -16.87 -13.74 2.49
CA ASP A 118 -15.60 -13.79 3.24
C ASP A 118 -14.48 -14.61 2.60
N SER A 119 -14.69 -15.19 1.41
CA SER A 119 -13.61 -15.81 0.66
C SER A 119 -12.71 -14.76 0.00
N THR A 120 -11.51 -15.15 -0.39
CA THR A 120 -10.59 -14.28 -1.12
C THR A 120 -10.35 -14.80 -2.53
N THR A 121 -10.23 -13.87 -3.47
CA THR A 121 -9.81 -14.17 -4.84
C THR A 121 -8.47 -13.54 -5.16
N PHE A 122 -7.58 -14.29 -5.80
CA PHE A 122 -6.32 -13.76 -6.31
C PHE A 122 -6.59 -12.75 -7.43
N ILE A 123 -5.91 -11.58 -7.37
CA ILE A 123 -6.05 -10.56 -8.41
C ILE A 123 -4.74 -10.26 -9.13
N ASP A 124 -3.60 -10.20 -8.43
CA ASP A 124 -2.31 -9.91 -9.07
C ASP A 124 -1.12 -10.26 -8.16
N LYS A 125 0.09 -10.14 -8.73
CA LYS A 125 1.35 -10.30 -8.04
C LYS A 125 2.34 -9.18 -8.39
N VAL A 126 3.08 -8.71 -7.40
CA VAL A 126 4.02 -7.61 -7.55
C VAL A 126 5.28 -7.82 -6.73
N LYS A 127 6.40 -7.20 -7.16
CA LYS A 127 7.66 -7.19 -6.40
C LYS A 127 7.82 -5.97 -5.49
N SER A 128 7.01 -4.93 -5.72
CA SER A 128 7.00 -3.71 -4.89
C SER A 128 6.04 -3.85 -3.72
N SER A 129 6.24 -3.07 -2.67
CA SER A 129 5.32 -2.94 -1.53
C SER A 129 4.17 -1.97 -1.80
N ALA A 130 3.71 -1.88 -3.04
CA ALA A 130 2.59 -1.08 -3.48
C ALA A 130 1.90 -1.70 -4.69
N TYR A 131 0.58 -1.51 -4.78
CA TYR A 131 -0.25 -1.97 -5.87
C TYR A 131 -1.38 -0.98 -6.14
N LEU A 132 -1.76 -0.79 -7.40
CA LEU A 132 -2.87 0.05 -7.77
C LEU A 132 -3.95 -0.80 -8.48
N ASP A 133 -5.04 -1.06 -7.77
CA ASP A 133 -6.24 -1.69 -8.31
C ASP A 133 -7.04 -0.66 -9.11
N ARG A 134 -7.28 -0.94 -10.39
CA ARG A 134 -7.88 -0.01 -11.38
C ARG A 134 -9.21 -0.54 -11.89
N ASP A 135 -9.90 0.31 -12.68
CA ASP A 135 -11.13 -0.02 -13.40
C ASP A 135 -12.28 -0.47 -12.49
N LEU A 136 -12.26 0.02 -11.25
CA LEU A 136 -13.33 -0.17 -10.27
C LEU A 136 -14.54 0.74 -10.59
N GLY A 137 -15.67 0.45 -9.97
CA GLY A 137 -16.81 1.36 -9.99
C GLY A 137 -16.57 2.64 -9.18
N TYR A 138 -17.54 3.53 -9.18
CA TYR A 138 -17.53 4.73 -8.33
C TYR A 138 -18.24 4.45 -7.01
N ASP A 139 -17.75 5.00 -5.91
CA ASP A 139 -18.34 4.91 -4.58
C ASP A 139 -18.46 3.46 -4.05
N GLU A 140 -17.60 2.55 -4.54
CA GLU A 140 -17.56 1.14 -4.16
C GLU A 140 -16.47 0.86 -3.13
N GLU A 141 -16.79 0.02 -2.15
CA GLU A 141 -15.82 -0.48 -1.18
C GLU A 141 -15.23 -1.82 -1.63
N HIS A 142 -13.92 -1.93 -1.58
CA HIS A 142 -13.19 -3.16 -1.88
C HIS A 142 -12.20 -3.45 -0.77
N CYS A 143 -12.20 -4.70 -0.29
CA CYS A 143 -11.34 -5.15 0.77
C CYS A 143 -10.23 -6.05 0.23
N TYR A 144 -9.02 -5.93 0.79
CA TYR A 144 -7.82 -6.58 0.29
C TYR A 144 -7.04 -7.25 1.41
N THR A 145 -6.34 -8.31 1.05
CA THR A 145 -5.30 -8.94 1.87
C THR A 145 -4.15 -9.35 0.96
N ILE A 146 -2.95 -9.46 1.51
CA ILE A 146 -1.74 -9.81 0.75
C ILE A 146 -0.96 -10.90 1.48
N SER A 147 -0.21 -11.71 0.72
CA SER A 147 0.80 -12.63 1.25
C SER A 147 2.15 -12.39 0.57
N ALA A 148 3.23 -12.62 1.29
CA ALA A 148 4.58 -12.61 0.76
C ALA A 148 4.94 -14.02 0.27
N ILE A 149 5.72 -14.12 -0.81
CA ILE A 149 6.15 -15.38 -1.43
C ILE A 149 7.67 -15.37 -1.49
N ASP A 150 8.33 -16.47 -1.08
CA ASP A 150 9.77 -16.66 -1.22
C ASP A 150 10.19 -17.16 -2.62
N ALA A 151 11.48 -17.39 -2.79
CA ALA A 151 12.03 -17.87 -4.07
C ALA A 151 11.63 -19.32 -4.40
N GLU A 152 11.30 -20.12 -3.41
CA GLU A 152 10.83 -21.51 -3.53
C GLU A 152 9.33 -21.57 -3.86
N GLY A 153 8.60 -20.45 -3.70
CA GLY A 153 7.17 -20.34 -3.96
C GLY A 153 6.30 -20.54 -2.71
N ASP A 154 6.90 -20.66 -1.54
CA ASP A 154 6.18 -20.77 -0.28
C ASP A 154 5.59 -19.42 0.15
N ALA A 155 4.38 -19.47 0.69
CA ALA A 155 3.64 -18.27 1.07
C ALA A 155 3.71 -18.01 2.58
N SER A 156 3.82 -16.74 2.96
CA SER A 156 3.52 -16.29 4.32
C SER A 156 2.03 -16.43 4.64
N GLY A 157 1.66 -16.23 5.90
CA GLY A 157 0.28 -15.92 6.25
C GLY A 157 -0.22 -14.64 5.57
N PHE A 158 -1.52 -14.45 5.55
CA PHE A 158 -2.14 -13.21 5.05
C PHE A 158 -1.90 -12.02 5.99
N SER A 159 -1.84 -10.82 5.40
CA SER A 159 -1.94 -9.56 6.14
C SER A 159 -3.32 -9.42 6.80
N GLN A 160 -3.46 -8.41 7.65
CA GLN A 160 -4.80 -7.94 8.03
C GLN A 160 -5.57 -7.49 6.78
N ILE A 161 -6.89 -7.70 6.78
CA ILE A 161 -7.78 -7.22 5.72
C ILE A 161 -7.95 -5.71 5.91
N ILE A 162 -7.85 -4.97 4.82
CA ILE A 162 -8.07 -3.53 4.77
C ILE A 162 -9.00 -3.19 3.61
N CYS A 163 -9.97 -2.29 3.85
CA CYS A 163 -10.91 -1.85 2.84
C CYS A 163 -10.56 -0.42 2.38
N GLY A 164 -10.75 -0.17 1.10
CA GLY A 164 -10.65 1.15 0.48
C GLY A 164 -11.91 1.42 -0.34
N LYS A 165 -12.46 2.64 -0.20
CA LYS A 165 -13.63 3.07 -0.95
C LYS A 165 -13.21 3.98 -2.09
N THR A 166 -13.65 3.65 -3.30
CA THR A 166 -13.38 4.47 -4.49
C THR A 166 -14.14 5.78 -4.45
N ASN A 167 -13.59 6.79 -5.12
CA ASN A 167 -14.16 8.13 -5.16
C ASN A 167 -15.00 8.34 -6.43
N THR A 168 -16.01 9.20 -6.32
CA THR A 168 -16.68 9.80 -7.48
C THR A 168 -15.81 10.93 -8.06
N PRO A 169 -15.91 11.21 -9.39
CA PRO A 169 -15.27 12.38 -9.94
C PRO A 169 -15.81 13.69 -9.33
N PRO A 170 -15.11 14.81 -9.51
CA PRO A 170 -15.67 16.13 -9.13
C PRO A 170 -17.00 16.38 -9.85
N ASP A 171 -17.98 16.87 -9.11
CA ASP A 171 -19.26 17.33 -9.63
C ASP A 171 -19.36 18.85 -9.44
N LEU A 172 -19.02 19.60 -10.50
CA LEU A 172 -18.96 21.06 -10.46
C LEU A 172 -20.31 21.67 -10.84
N GLN A 173 -20.88 22.45 -9.92
CA GLN A 173 -22.15 23.12 -10.11
C GLN A 173 -22.00 24.62 -9.92
N ILE A 174 -22.62 25.39 -10.83
CA ILE A 174 -22.76 26.85 -10.68
C ILE A 174 -24.02 27.12 -9.84
N LYS A 175 -23.86 27.85 -8.76
CA LYS A 175 -24.93 28.24 -7.84
C LYS A 175 -24.98 29.76 -7.67
N ASN A 176 -26.14 30.26 -7.30
CA ASN A 176 -26.34 31.65 -6.86
C ASN A 176 -25.80 32.69 -7.88
N TYR A 177 -26.07 32.47 -9.15
CA TYR A 177 -25.67 33.44 -10.17
C TYR A 177 -26.56 34.69 -10.09
N LYS A 178 -25.94 35.85 -10.26
CA LYS A 178 -26.60 37.17 -10.32
C LYS A 178 -25.87 38.07 -11.32
N LEU A 179 -26.64 38.63 -12.23
CA LEU A 179 -26.15 39.76 -13.08
C LEU A 179 -26.24 41.05 -12.25
N ILE A 180 -25.19 41.83 -12.25
CA ILE A 180 -25.14 43.18 -11.66
C ILE A 180 -24.86 44.12 -12.80
N GLU A 181 -25.85 44.90 -13.12
CA GLU A 181 -25.84 45.88 -14.21
C GLU A 181 -26.33 47.21 -13.71
N ASN A 182 -26.17 48.31 -14.55
CA ASN A 182 -26.48 49.65 -14.11
C ASN A 182 -27.95 50.05 -14.28
N SER A 183 -28.71 49.32 -15.11
CA SER A 183 -30.12 49.62 -15.41
C SER A 183 -31.11 48.99 -14.45
N SER A 184 -30.68 47.97 -13.66
CA SER A 184 -31.48 47.24 -12.70
C SER A 184 -32.68 46.46 -13.28
N ASN A 185 -32.65 46.16 -14.59
CA ASN A 185 -33.67 45.36 -15.28
C ASN A 185 -33.34 43.85 -15.36
N ASN A 186 -32.17 43.42 -14.84
CA ASN A 186 -31.61 42.07 -14.95
C ASN A 186 -31.34 41.58 -16.38
N SER A 187 -31.15 42.54 -17.29
CA SER A 187 -30.82 42.30 -18.68
C SER A 187 -29.62 43.17 -19.08
N LEU A 188 -28.75 42.68 -19.93
CA LEU A 188 -27.70 43.44 -20.57
C LEU A 188 -28.21 43.93 -21.92
N ASP A 189 -28.52 45.21 -22.00
CA ASP A 189 -28.95 45.84 -23.24
C ASP A 189 -27.75 46.28 -24.09
N ALA A 190 -28.00 46.62 -25.35
CA ALA A 190 -26.94 47.06 -26.24
C ALA A 190 -26.14 48.24 -25.67
N ARG A 191 -24.81 48.13 -25.63
CA ARG A 191 -23.83 49.06 -25.04
C ARG A 191 -23.81 49.16 -23.51
N GLU A 192 -24.50 48.27 -22.81
CA GLU A 192 -24.38 48.13 -21.36
C GLU A 192 -23.23 47.20 -20.97
N SER A 193 -22.66 47.43 -19.81
CA SER A 193 -21.71 46.52 -19.17
C SER A 193 -22.28 46.03 -17.85
N GLY A 194 -22.07 44.76 -17.56
CA GLY A 194 -22.52 44.14 -16.31
C GLY A 194 -21.47 43.20 -15.74
N LYS A 195 -21.64 42.87 -14.46
CA LYS A 195 -20.83 41.90 -13.76
C LYS A 195 -21.67 40.64 -13.41
N LEU A 196 -21.19 39.48 -13.82
CA LEU A 196 -21.79 38.23 -13.43
C LEU A 196 -21.13 37.71 -12.14
N ARG A 197 -21.90 37.57 -11.08
CA ARG A 197 -21.48 36.85 -9.85
C ARG A 197 -22.07 35.47 -9.82
N PHE A 198 -21.29 34.48 -9.44
CA PHE A 198 -21.78 33.15 -9.19
C PHE A 198 -20.88 32.44 -8.19
N ALA A 199 -21.40 31.38 -7.57
CA ALA A 199 -20.62 30.45 -6.76
C ALA A 199 -20.39 29.17 -7.56
N LEU A 200 -19.17 28.66 -7.54
CA LEU A 200 -18.83 27.35 -8.05
C LEU A 200 -18.69 26.39 -6.86
N LEU A 201 -19.48 25.34 -6.85
CA LEU A 201 -19.50 24.33 -5.81
C LEU A 201 -19.07 22.98 -6.38
N ASN A 202 -18.25 22.23 -5.65
CA ASN A 202 -17.90 20.86 -5.97
C ASN A 202 -18.68 19.91 -5.04
N ASN A 203 -19.72 19.26 -5.58
CA ASN A 203 -20.52 18.27 -4.85
C ASN A 203 -19.98 16.84 -4.97
N GLY A 204 -18.93 16.62 -5.79
CA GLY A 204 -18.26 15.31 -5.88
C GLY A 204 -17.37 15.04 -4.67
N ASN A 205 -16.96 13.80 -4.46
CA ASN A 205 -16.05 13.43 -3.37
C ASN A 205 -14.56 13.40 -3.77
N SER A 206 -14.21 14.00 -4.90
CA SER A 206 -12.83 14.23 -5.32
C SER A 206 -12.57 15.73 -5.55
N PRO A 207 -11.39 16.25 -5.16
CA PRO A 207 -11.05 17.63 -5.44
C PRO A 207 -10.89 17.86 -6.94
N SER A 208 -11.31 19.02 -7.44
CA SER A 208 -11.09 19.46 -8.80
C SER A 208 -9.89 20.40 -8.90
N LYS A 209 -9.11 20.26 -9.98
CA LYS A 209 -7.92 21.10 -10.25
C LYS A 209 -8.01 21.71 -11.63
N ASN A 210 -7.36 22.87 -11.80
CA ASN A 210 -7.23 23.56 -13.08
C ASN A 210 -8.58 23.81 -13.77
N ILE A 211 -9.58 24.27 -13.01
CA ILE A 211 -10.92 24.52 -13.52
C ILE A 211 -10.87 25.75 -14.44
N ARG A 212 -11.27 25.55 -15.68
CA ARG A 212 -11.38 26.64 -16.66
C ARG A 212 -12.85 26.99 -16.87
N LEU A 213 -13.21 28.21 -16.58
CA LEU A 213 -14.53 28.74 -16.83
C LEU A 213 -14.50 29.59 -18.11
N SER A 214 -15.44 29.31 -19.00
CA SER A 214 -15.69 30.14 -20.19
C SER A 214 -17.16 30.48 -20.26
N ILE A 215 -17.47 31.72 -20.47
CA ILE A 215 -18.83 32.19 -20.72
C ILE A 215 -18.94 32.44 -22.23
N ARG A 216 -19.97 31.86 -22.82
CA ARG A 216 -20.27 32.05 -24.26
C ARG A 216 -21.67 32.56 -24.41
N PRO A 217 -21.94 33.46 -25.38
CA PRO A 217 -23.31 33.82 -25.68
C PRO A 217 -24.08 32.58 -26.14
N SER A 218 -25.34 32.46 -25.70
CA SER A 218 -26.26 31.50 -26.28
C SER A 218 -26.68 32.01 -27.65
N ILE A 219 -26.37 31.28 -28.70
CA ILE A 219 -26.79 31.63 -30.06
C ILE A 219 -28.22 31.13 -30.25
N ASP A 220 -29.19 31.85 -29.73
CA ASP A 220 -30.56 31.77 -30.22
C ASP A 220 -30.76 32.96 -31.14
N ASN A 221 -30.65 32.73 -32.45
CA ASN A 221 -31.12 33.45 -33.60
C ASN A 221 -31.16 35.01 -33.49
N ASP A 222 -30.46 35.63 -34.43
CA ASP A 222 -30.68 36.99 -34.96
C ASP A 222 -30.08 38.20 -34.22
N VAL A 223 -29.02 38.13 -33.46
CA VAL A 223 -28.29 39.33 -33.10
C VAL A 223 -26.81 39.19 -33.49
N ASN A 224 -26.40 39.93 -34.50
CA ASN A 224 -25.02 40.14 -34.95
C ASN A 224 -24.21 41.02 -33.98
N ASP A 225 -24.48 41.03 -32.70
CA ASP A 225 -23.72 41.78 -31.71
C ASP A 225 -22.69 40.85 -31.04
N GLU A 226 -21.42 41.07 -31.32
CA GLU A 226 -20.29 40.44 -30.62
C GLU A 226 -20.36 40.80 -29.13
N LEU A 227 -20.86 39.89 -28.33
CA LEU A 227 -20.66 39.98 -26.90
C LEU A 227 -19.18 39.74 -26.62
N MET A 228 -18.41 40.80 -26.47
CA MET A 228 -17.02 40.77 -26.10
C MET A 228 -16.94 40.36 -24.62
N MET A 229 -16.67 39.07 -24.34
CA MET A 229 -16.48 38.57 -23.00
C MET A 229 -14.99 38.39 -22.71
N ASP A 230 -14.45 39.34 -22.01
CA ASP A 230 -13.09 39.24 -21.45
C ASP A 230 -13.14 38.43 -20.15
N THR A 231 -13.01 37.18 -20.11
CA THR A 231 -12.31 36.56 -18.99
C THR A 231 -12.47 35.02 -18.96
N ILE A 232 -11.39 34.35 -19.24
CA ILE A 232 -11.19 33.00 -18.81
C ILE A 232 -10.54 33.07 -17.41
N LYS A 233 -11.27 32.69 -16.37
CA LYS A 233 -10.71 32.60 -15.03
C LYS A 233 -10.30 31.14 -14.76
N ILE A 234 -9.04 30.95 -14.38
CA ILE A 234 -8.53 29.63 -13.96
C ILE A 234 -8.62 29.56 -12.44
N ILE A 235 -9.22 28.49 -11.94
CA ILE A 235 -9.25 28.16 -10.50
C ILE A 235 -8.35 26.95 -10.31
N ASP A 236 -7.26 27.12 -9.57
CA ASP A 236 -6.25 26.06 -9.40
C ASP A 236 -6.77 24.86 -8.62
N ASN A 237 -7.57 25.10 -7.58
CA ASN A 237 -8.15 24.04 -6.76
C ASN A 237 -9.54 24.43 -6.26
N LEU A 238 -10.44 23.45 -6.25
CA LEU A 238 -11.72 23.51 -5.55
C LEU A 238 -11.92 22.20 -4.79
N ASN A 239 -11.90 22.28 -3.46
CA ASN A 239 -12.06 21.12 -2.60
C ASN A 239 -13.52 20.66 -2.54
N ILE A 240 -13.75 19.50 -1.92
CA ILE A 240 -15.08 18.95 -1.66
C ILE A 240 -15.84 19.93 -0.78
N ASP A 241 -17.13 20.18 -1.09
CA ASP A 241 -18.02 21.09 -0.38
C ASP A 241 -17.51 22.55 -0.25
N GLU A 242 -16.44 22.92 -0.97
CA GLU A 242 -15.95 24.27 -1.00
C GLU A 242 -16.68 25.08 -2.07
N ALA A 243 -17.27 26.21 -1.67
CA ALA A 243 -17.86 27.19 -2.58
C ALA A 243 -16.88 28.37 -2.77
N LYS A 244 -16.41 28.61 -4.00
CA LYS A 244 -15.66 29.80 -4.34
C LYS A 244 -16.52 30.81 -5.05
N TYR A 245 -16.67 31.97 -4.43
CA TYR A 245 -17.33 33.12 -5.06
C TYR A 245 -16.35 33.77 -6.03
N LEU A 246 -16.71 33.78 -7.31
CA LEU A 246 -15.97 34.47 -8.33
C LEU A 246 -16.56 35.89 -8.45
N ALA A 247 -15.94 36.83 -7.74
CA ALA A 247 -16.16 38.25 -8.00
C ALA A 247 -15.03 38.71 -8.92
N ASP A 248 -15.37 39.43 -9.95
CA ASP A 248 -14.39 40.15 -10.74
C ASP A 248 -13.79 41.28 -9.85
N ASN A 249 -12.55 41.11 -9.42
CA ASN A 249 -11.80 42.22 -8.85
C ASN A 249 -11.23 43.03 -10.03
N GLY A 250 -12.09 43.81 -10.63
CA GLY A 250 -11.66 44.81 -11.56
C GLY A 250 -10.72 45.78 -10.86
N SER A 251 -9.49 45.82 -11.26
CA SER A 251 -8.58 46.96 -11.17
C SER A 251 -7.94 47.13 -12.51
#